data_212d36064f287079c68265a0c78fd62d
#
_entry.id   212d36064f287079c68265a0c78fd62d
#
_cell.length_a   1.000
_cell.length_b   1.000
_cell.length_c   1.000
_cell.angle_alpha   90.00
_cell.angle_beta   90.00
_cell.angle_gamma   90.00
#
_symmetry.space_group_name_H-M   'P 1'
#
loop_
_entity.id
_entity.type
_entity.pdbx_description
1 polymer ?
#
loop_
_entity_poly.entity_id
_entity_poly.type
_entity_poly.pdbx_seq_one_letter_code
_entity_poly.pdbx_strand_id
1 'polypeptide(L)'
;MYFCQRNNTIYSLMKRICFVVDSIFSIGGVQRVTAVIAKELAKDNDVSIVTFDKPELQDTSLYNLKEANITYRFFSYPKISKLKRHLCKAYSGLYLKLQPQCKWCSDLYAHSSYPSELRKALLAELKQGQYDVIIGVHAPLAARLATIKKHLHRTKCIGWLHNSYEALFGEDSHYFIGDKRRRHYIYQFRKLEDVVLLCNHDANNYHDYDPKFKPTVIYNPLTLKPAEASSGTSKRFLAVGRFSHKHKGFDLLIKAFSRFAKNNKDWNLDIVGEGPEEKLYRELIKEHDMEERITIHPFTNNVQSFYSNAQVYVLSSRWEGFGLVLVEAMAHGLPIISSDLPTSKEIMGDFGMYFENGNIEELAQKLEEATHIDWQAKSKEALNIAQRFDIKNIIEQWKELIE
;
A
#
# COMPACT_ATOMS: atom_id res chain seq x y z
N MET A 1 -4.80 -57.28 15.74
CA MET A 1 -3.87 -56.17 15.49
C MET A 1 -4.68 -55.02 14.85
N TYR A 2 -5.23 -54.14 15.68
CA TYR A 2 -6.02 -53.01 15.23
C TYR A 2 -5.10 -51.78 15.07
N PHE A 3 -4.87 -51.34 13.85
CA PHE A 3 -4.23 -50.06 13.56
C PHE A 3 -5.25 -48.95 13.78
N CYS A 4 -5.10 -48.18 14.85
CA CYS A 4 -5.83 -46.94 15.07
C CYS A 4 -5.07 -45.83 14.34
N GLN A 5 -5.58 -45.40 13.18
CA GLN A 5 -5.14 -44.15 12.54
C GLN A 5 -5.65 -43.00 13.39
N ARG A 6 -4.76 -42.34 14.12
CA ARG A 6 -5.01 -41.03 14.73
C ARG A 6 -5.01 -39.98 13.61
N ASN A 7 -6.17 -39.45 13.30
CA ASN A 7 -6.30 -38.19 12.55
C ASN A 7 -5.68 -37.08 13.39
N ASN A 8 -4.46 -36.66 13.04
CA ASN A 8 -3.85 -35.43 13.54
C ASN A 8 -4.49 -34.21 12.85
N THR A 9 -5.71 -33.89 13.20
CA THR A 9 -6.25 -32.56 12.95
C THR A 9 -5.71 -31.68 14.07
N ILE A 10 -4.63 -30.95 13.79
CA ILE A 10 -4.15 -29.89 14.66
C ILE A 10 -5.23 -28.81 14.59
N TYR A 11 -6.11 -28.73 15.59
CA TYR A 11 -6.97 -27.59 15.78
C TYR A 11 -6.07 -26.41 16.10
N SER A 12 -5.80 -25.54 15.12
CA SER A 12 -5.22 -24.24 15.40
C SER A 12 -6.13 -23.53 16.38
N LEU A 13 -5.63 -23.20 17.57
CA LEU A 13 -6.37 -22.44 18.57
C LEU A 13 -6.72 -21.08 17.95
N MET A 14 -8.00 -20.72 17.92
CA MET A 14 -8.49 -19.44 17.46
C MET A 14 -7.75 -18.29 18.17
N LYS A 15 -7.03 -17.47 17.41
CA LYS A 15 -6.25 -16.33 17.93
C LYS A 15 -7.06 -15.06 17.96
N ARG A 16 -6.73 -14.19 18.92
CA ARG A 16 -7.22 -12.81 18.98
C ARG A 16 -6.25 -11.90 18.25
N ILE A 17 -6.65 -11.37 17.10
CA ILE A 17 -5.81 -10.55 16.23
C ILE A 17 -6.35 -9.12 16.22
N CYS A 18 -5.47 -8.13 16.39
CA CYS A 18 -5.81 -6.73 16.35
C CYS A 18 -5.05 -5.99 15.25
N PHE A 19 -5.76 -5.33 14.35
CA PHE A 19 -5.18 -4.33 13.45
C PHE A 19 -5.31 -2.95 14.09
N VAL A 20 -4.20 -2.21 14.18
CA VAL A 20 -4.18 -0.80 14.59
C VAL A 20 -3.98 0.04 13.33
N VAL A 21 -4.99 0.85 12.97
CA VAL A 21 -5.04 1.60 11.72
C VAL A 21 -5.36 3.07 11.95
N ASP A 22 -4.84 3.97 11.13
CA ASP A 22 -5.22 5.40 11.19
C ASP A 22 -6.68 5.59 10.75
N SER A 23 -7.11 4.87 9.70
CA SER A 23 -8.50 4.81 9.24
C SER A 23 -8.77 3.47 8.54
N ILE A 24 -10.00 2.97 8.68
CA ILE A 24 -10.51 1.83 7.91
C ILE A 24 -11.77 2.21 7.11
N PHE A 25 -12.46 3.26 7.52
CA PHE A 25 -13.69 3.76 6.91
C PHE A 25 -13.44 4.91 5.93
N SER A 26 -12.27 4.96 5.31
CA SER A 26 -11.94 5.88 4.24
C SER A 26 -11.50 5.14 2.98
N ILE A 27 -11.58 5.82 1.83
CA ILE A 27 -11.22 5.23 0.55
C ILE A 27 -9.70 5.28 0.35
N GLY A 28 -9.08 4.10 0.11
CA GLY A 28 -7.65 4.00 -0.15
C GLY A 28 -7.16 2.57 -0.32
N GLY A 29 -6.01 2.42 -0.96
CA GLY A 29 -5.41 1.10 -1.22
C GLY A 29 -5.08 0.34 0.06
N VAL A 30 -4.53 1.04 1.07
CA VAL A 30 -4.16 0.43 2.36
C VAL A 30 -5.39 -0.05 3.13
N GLN A 31 -6.43 0.78 3.20
CA GLN A 31 -7.69 0.42 3.83
C GLN A 31 -8.30 -0.81 3.18
N ARG A 32 -8.32 -0.84 1.84
CA ARG A 32 -8.84 -1.95 1.06
C ARG A 32 -8.06 -3.25 1.31
N VAL A 33 -6.75 -3.21 1.28
CA VAL A 33 -5.90 -4.37 1.55
C VAL A 33 -6.06 -4.83 3.00
N THR A 34 -6.06 -3.90 3.96
CA THR A 34 -6.27 -4.23 5.37
C THR A 34 -7.63 -4.90 5.59
N ALA A 35 -8.69 -4.39 4.96
CA ALA A 35 -10.01 -4.99 5.01
C ALA A 35 -10.04 -6.41 4.44
N VAL A 36 -9.37 -6.65 3.31
CA VAL A 36 -9.31 -7.98 2.68
C VAL A 36 -8.59 -8.98 3.58
N ILE A 37 -7.41 -8.62 4.11
CA ILE A 37 -6.64 -9.51 5.01
C ILE A 37 -7.41 -9.74 6.32
N ALA A 38 -7.97 -8.69 6.93
CA ALA A 38 -8.74 -8.81 8.16
C ALA A 38 -9.97 -9.73 7.99
N LYS A 39 -10.68 -9.61 6.86
CA LYS A 39 -11.83 -10.48 6.54
C LYS A 39 -11.42 -11.95 6.39
N GLU A 40 -10.33 -12.21 5.70
CA GLU A 40 -9.84 -13.58 5.51
C GLU A 40 -9.39 -14.20 6.84
N LEU A 41 -8.66 -13.44 7.68
CA LEU A 41 -8.24 -13.92 9.00
C LEU A 41 -9.44 -14.12 9.95
N ALA A 42 -10.50 -13.31 9.81
CA ALA A 42 -11.70 -13.41 10.64
C ALA A 42 -12.53 -14.69 10.38
N LYS A 43 -12.21 -15.46 9.35
CA LYS A 43 -12.85 -16.78 9.11
C LYS A 43 -12.48 -17.80 10.18
N ASP A 44 -11.23 -17.73 10.68
CA ASP A 44 -10.66 -18.72 11.59
C ASP A 44 -10.21 -18.12 12.94
N ASN A 45 -10.32 -16.79 13.11
CA ASN A 45 -9.80 -16.05 14.26
C ASN A 45 -10.79 -14.98 14.77
N ASP A 46 -10.59 -14.50 16.00
CA ASP A 46 -11.27 -13.33 16.56
C ASP A 46 -10.50 -12.06 16.14
N VAL A 47 -11.05 -11.32 15.18
CA VAL A 47 -10.38 -10.14 14.60
C VAL A 47 -11.01 -8.85 15.10
N SER A 48 -10.18 -7.96 15.60
CA SER A 48 -10.56 -6.60 15.98
C SER A 48 -9.77 -5.56 15.17
N ILE A 49 -10.40 -4.43 14.89
CA ILE A 49 -9.75 -3.26 14.30
C ILE A 49 -9.86 -2.09 15.26
N VAL A 50 -8.73 -1.63 15.78
CA VAL A 50 -8.59 -0.37 16.53
C VAL A 50 -8.30 0.73 15.51
N THR A 51 -9.27 1.62 15.30
CA THR A 51 -9.18 2.73 14.34
C THR A 51 -9.21 4.08 15.02
N PHE A 52 -8.55 5.07 14.39
CA PHE A 52 -8.62 6.48 14.80
C PHE A 52 -9.74 7.25 14.10
N ASP A 53 -10.56 6.59 13.31
CA ASP A 53 -11.80 7.15 12.78
C ASP A 53 -12.73 7.57 13.93
N LYS A 54 -13.59 8.53 13.64
CA LYS A 54 -14.69 8.84 14.54
C LYS A 54 -15.83 7.83 14.36
N PRO A 55 -16.55 7.45 15.44
CA PRO A 55 -17.66 6.50 15.35
C PRO A 55 -18.73 6.89 14.30
N GLU A 56 -18.97 8.19 14.09
CA GLU A 56 -19.93 8.70 13.12
C GLU A 56 -19.54 8.43 11.66
N LEU A 57 -18.26 8.10 11.42
CA LEU A 57 -17.73 7.78 10.08
C LEU A 57 -17.75 6.26 9.78
N GLN A 58 -18.31 5.46 10.71
CA GLN A 58 -18.37 4.01 10.50
C GLN A 58 -19.23 3.66 9.28
N ASP A 59 -18.56 3.20 8.23
CA ASP A 59 -19.21 2.71 7.03
C ASP A 59 -18.68 1.30 6.68
N THR A 60 -19.39 0.30 7.16
CA THR A 60 -19.04 -1.11 6.91
C THR A 60 -19.46 -1.60 5.52
N SER A 61 -20.13 -0.77 4.71
CA SER A 61 -20.38 -1.07 3.30
C SER A 61 -19.09 -0.98 2.47
N LEU A 62 -18.17 -0.10 2.86
CA LEU A 62 -16.85 -0.02 2.26
C LEU A 62 -16.12 -1.36 2.38
N TYR A 63 -15.55 -1.80 1.27
CA TYR A 63 -14.78 -3.06 1.18
C TYR A 63 -15.56 -4.31 1.63
N ASN A 64 -16.91 -4.24 1.69
CA ASN A 64 -17.79 -5.31 2.18
C ASN A 64 -17.42 -5.78 3.60
N LEU A 65 -17.03 -4.86 4.47
CA LEU A 65 -16.64 -5.16 5.85
C LEU A 65 -17.79 -5.75 6.67
N LYS A 66 -19.07 -5.48 6.31
CA LYS A 66 -20.26 -6.06 6.94
C LYS A 66 -20.37 -7.57 6.78
N GLU A 67 -19.64 -8.17 5.82
CA GLU A 67 -19.67 -9.61 5.54
C GLU A 67 -18.81 -10.44 6.50
N ALA A 68 -18.01 -9.80 7.34
CA ALA A 68 -17.10 -10.49 8.26
C ALA A 68 -17.39 -10.13 9.71
N ASN A 69 -17.17 -11.10 10.61
CA ASN A 69 -17.28 -10.88 12.04
C ASN A 69 -16.02 -10.18 12.57
N ILE A 70 -15.99 -8.84 12.44
CA ILE A 70 -14.89 -7.99 12.87
C ILE A 70 -15.39 -7.02 13.93
N THR A 71 -14.70 -6.97 15.06
CA THR A 71 -14.98 -6.00 16.14
C THR A 71 -14.26 -4.67 15.87
N TYR A 72 -15.01 -3.56 15.80
CA TYR A 72 -14.44 -2.22 15.63
C TYR A 72 -14.33 -1.49 16.96
N ARG A 73 -13.16 -0.91 17.23
CA ARG A 73 -12.86 -0.13 18.43
C ARG A 73 -12.35 1.24 18.01
N PHE A 74 -13.09 2.27 18.38
CA PHE A 74 -12.77 3.66 18.04
C PHE A 74 -11.87 4.25 19.13
N PHE A 75 -10.66 4.62 18.74
CA PHE A 75 -9.66 5.12 19.67
C PHE A 75 -9.32 6.59 19.38
N SER A 76 -9.32 7.40 20.40
CA SER A 76 -8.87 8.78 20.33
C SER A 76 -7.80 9.08 21.38
N TYR A 77 -6.80 9.85 20.98
CA TYR A 77 -5.75 10.23 21.90
C TYR A 77 -6.22 11.27 22.92
N PRO A 78 -5.79 11.14 24.17
CA PRO A 78 -6.05 12.14 25.19
C PRO A 78 -5.31 13.45 24.86
N LYS A 79 -5.84 14.56 25.35
CA LYS A 79 -5.19 15.87 25.21
C LYS A 79 -3.90 15.91 26.03
N ILE A 80 -2.86 16.47 25.44
CA ILE A 80 -1.56 16.71 26.08
C ILE A 80 -1.48 18.19 26.45
N SER A 81 -0.91 18.51 27.62
CA SER A 81 -0.72 19.90 28.04
C SER A 81 0.16 20.68 27.04
N LYS A 82 -0.14 21.97 26.89
CA LYS A 82 0.62 22.84 25.94
C LYS A 82 2.11 22.86 26.28
N LEU A 83 2.45 22.99 27.56
CA LEU A 83 3.87 23.01 28.01
C LEU A 83 4.60 21.73 27.59
N LYS A 84 4.01 20.56 27.89
CA LYS A 84 4.63 19.27 27.53
C LYS A 84 4.80 19.13 26.01
N ARG A 85 3.79 19.58 25.22
CA ARG A 85 3.88 19.58 23.76
C ARG A 85 5.06 20.43 23.26
N HIS A 86 5.29 21.60 23.86
CA HIS A 86 6.42 22.46 23.49
C HIS A 86 7.77 21.80 23.84
N LEU A 87 7.91 21.23 25.03
CA LEU A 87 9.12 20.51 25.44
C LEU A 87 9.42 19.33 24.52
N CYS A 88 8.39 18.54 24.19
CA CYS A 88 8.53 17.43 23.25
C CYS A 88 8.95 17.89 21.84
N LYS A 89 8.37 18.99 21.33
CA LYS A 89 8.76 19.57 20.03
C LYS A 89 10.20 20.10 20.07
N ALA A 90 10.61 20.78 21.12
CA ALA A 90 11.96 21.31 21.31
C ALA A 90 13.00 20.16 21.27
N TYR A 91 12.75 19.09 22.04
CA TYR A 91 13.63 17.91 22.03
C TYR A 91 13.64 17.22 20.65
N SER A 92 12.49 17.06 20.03
CA SER A 92 12.41 16.47 18.67
C SER A 92 13.21 17.28 17.66
N GLY A 93 13.14 18.62 17.71
CA GLY A 93 13.94 19.51 16.88
C GLY A 93 15.44 19.36 17.13
N LEU A 94 15.86 19.30 18.39
CA LEU A 94 17.25 19.09 18.78
C LEU A 94 17.77 17.73 18.30
N TYR A 95 16.99 16.66 18.49
CA TYR A 95 17.34 15.32 17.99
C TYR A 95 17.57 15.31 16.48
N LEU A 96 16.66 15.91 15.71
CA LEU A 96 16.76 15.98 14.24
C LEU A 96 17.94 16.85 13.77
N LYS A 97 18.34 17.84 14.57
CA LYS A 97 19.51 18.69 14.25
C LYS A 97 20.82 17.96 14.55
N LEU A 98 20.92 17.29 15.70
CA LEU A 98 22.16 16.66 16.16
C LEU A 98 22.33 15.21 15.66
N GLN A 99 21.26 14.52 15.31
CA GLN A 99 21.22 13.14 14.84
C GLN A 99 22.10 12.18 15.67
N PRO A 100 21.91 12.11 16.99
CA PRO A 100 22.77 11.33 17.86
C PRO A 100 22.69 9.84 17.53
N GLN A 101 23.86 9.18 17.56
CA GLN A 101 24.01 7.79 17.14
C GLN A 101 23.55 6.77 18.21
N CYS A 102 23.20 7.24 19.42
CA CYS A 102 22.88 6.37 20.56
C CYS A 102 21.42 5.87 20.54
N LYS A 103 21.23 4.60 20.97
CA LYS A 103 19.91 3.96 21.04
C LYS A 103 18.96 4.63 22.01
N TRP A 104 19.45 5.02 23.20
CA TRP A 104 18.64 5.71 24.21
C TRP A 104 18.16 7.10 23.72
N CYS A 105 18.94 7.79 22.90
CA CYS A 105 18.51 9.03 22.27
C CYS A 105 17.34 8.80 21.31
N SER A 106 17.40 7.69 20.54
CA SER A 106 16.28 7.28 19.67
C SER A 106 15.04 6.93 20.50
N ASP A 107 15.19 6.29 21.65
CA ASP A 107 14.06 5.97 22.52
C ASP A 107 13.46 7.23 23.14
N LEU A 108 14.30 8.18 23.56
CA LEU A 108 13.85 9.46 24.07
C LEU A 108 13.14 10.27 22.96
N TYR A 109 13.65 10.22 21.73
CA TYR A 109 12.97 10.83 20.58
C TYR A 109 11.60 10.18 20.31
N ALA A 110 11.50 8.85 20.34
CA ALA A 110 10.24 8.16 20.25
C ALA A 110 9.24 8.60 21.37
N HIS A 111 9.76 8.76 22.59
CA HIS A 111 8.96 9.22 23.72
C HIS A 111 8.55 10.69 23.64
N SER A 112 9.33 11.53 22.98
CA SER A 112 8.97 12.93 22.71
C SER A 112 7.98 13.06 21.56
N SER A 113 8.13 12.25 20.52
CA SER A 113 7.21 12.20 19.38
C SER A 113 5.86 11.55 19.75
N TYR A 114 5.88 10.64 20.72
CA TYR A 114 4.73 9.91 21.22
C TYR A 114 4.72 9.89 22.76
N PRO A 115 4.28 11.00 23.40
CA PRO A 115 4.35 11.20 24.85
C PRO A 115 3.65 10.14 25.70
N SER A 116 4.01 10.09 26.98
CA SER A 116 3.57 9.03 27.91
C SER A 116 2.06 8.88 28.02
N GLU A 117 1.29 9.97 27.91
CA GLU A 117 -0.17 9.95 27.97
C GLU A 117 -0.74 9.18 26.77
N LEU A 118 -0.22 9.45 25.57
CA LEU A 118 -0.65 8.76 24.34
C LEU A 118 -0.28 7.29 24.39
N ARG A 119 0.94 6.97 24.84
CA ARG A 119 1.40 5.59 24.99
C ARG A 119 0.60 4.81 26.02
N LYS A 120 0.31 5.39 27.18
CA LYS A 120 -0.50 4.78 28.23
C LYS A 120 -1.92 4.51 27.74
N ALA A 121 -2.52 5.46 27.02
CA ALA A 121 -3.88 5.32 26.49
C ALA A 121 -3.95 4.18 25.45
N LEU A 122 -3.02 4.17 24.46
CA LEU A 122 -2.98 3.09 23.48
C LEU A 122 -2.69 1.74 24.14
N LEU A 123 -1.77 1.69 25.10
CA LEU A 123 -1.45 0.46 25.82
C LEU A 123 -2.67 -0.08 26.59
N ALA A 124 -3.44 0.80 27.25
CA ALA A 124 -4.65 0.41 27.98
C ALA A 124 -5.71 -0.17 27.04
N GLU A 125 -5.93 0.47 25.88
CA GLU A 125 -6.82 0.01 24.84
C GLU A 125 -6.43 -1.39 24.32
N LEU A 126 -5.15 -1.59 23.97
CA LEU A 126 -4.67 -2.85 23.45
C LEU A 126 -4.65 -3.97 24.51
N LYS A 127 -4.38 -3.66 25.79
CA LYS A 127 -4.46 -4.65 26.87
C LYS A 127 -5.88 -5.10 27.18
N GLN A 128 -6.86 -4.24 27.01
CA GLN A 128 -8.27 -4.58 27.22
C GLN A 128 -8.74 -5.69 26.26
N GLY A 129 -8.22 -5.70 25.02
CA GLY A 129 -8.56 -6.71 24.02
C GLY A 129 -7.89 -8.07 24.23
N GLN A 130 -6.83 -8.17 25.08
CA GLN A 130 -6.09 -9.42 25.35
C GLN A 130 -5.65 -10.13 24.06
N TYR A 131 -5.07 -9.40 23.13
CA TYR A 131 -4.70 -9.90 21.80
C TYR A 131 -3.46 -10.80 21.83
N ASP A 132 -3.49 -11.88 21.05
CA ASP A 132 -2.34 -12.75 20.80
C ASP A 132 -1.40 -12.07 19.77
N VAL A 133 -1.98 -11.37 18.78
CA VAL A 133 -1.25 -10.67 17.73
C VAL A 133 -1.78 -9.25 17.56
N ILE A 134 -0.87 -8.27 17.46
CA ILE A 134 -1.20 -6.87 17.15
C ILE A 134 -0.40 -6.44 15.92
N ILE A 135 -1.08 -5.97 14.90
CA ILE A 135 -0.52 -5.51 13.63
C ILE A 135 -0.67 -4.00 13.53
N GLY A 136 0.44 -3.26 13.62
CA GLY A 136 0.47 -1.81 13.39
C GLY A 136 0.61 -1.49 11.91
N VAL A 137 -0.45 -0.97 11.30
CA VAL A 137 -0.52 -0.67 9.86
C VAL A 137 0.09 0.70 9.58
N HIS A 138 1.00 0.78 8.64
CA HIS A 138 1.88 1.92 8.33
C HIS A 138 3.06 2.15 9.28
N ALA A 139 4.13 2.73 8.74
CA ALA A 139 5.37 3.01 9.46
C ALA A 139 5.18 3.81 10.77
N PRO A 140 4.36 4.88 10.83
CA PRO A 140 4.14 5.61 12.08
C PRO A 140 3.46 4.77 13.17
N LEU A 141 2.47 3.92 12.83
CA LEU A 141 1.78 3.06 13.81
C LEU A 141 2.66 1.91 14.25
N ALA A 142 3.44 1.30 13.35
CA ALA A 142 4.45 0.32 13.70
C ALA A 142 5.48 0.90 14.71
N ALA A 143 6.00 2.11 14.46
CA ALA A 143 6.90 2.78 15.38
C ALA A 143 6.24 3.11 16.74
N ARG A 144 4.96 3.51 16.77
CA ARG A 144 4.19 3.73 18.02
C ARG A 144 4.01 2.44 18.79
N LEU A 145 3.65 1.34 18.11
CA LEU A 145 3.53 0.02 18.71
C LEU A 145 4.85 -0.41 19.36
N ALA A 146 5.98 -0.19 18.69
CA ALA A 146 7.30 -0.47 19.20
C ALA A 146 7.61 0.24 20.54
N THR A 147 7.07 1.45 20.77
CA THR A 147 7.29 2.20 22.03
C THR A 147 6.63 1.57 23.25
N ILE A 148 5.60 0.75 23.06
CA ILE A 148 4.80 0.10 24.14
C ILE A 148 5.01 -1.41 24.16
N LYS A 149 5.68 -1.98 23.20
CA LYS A 149 5.92 -3.43 23.02
C LYS A 149 6.39 -4.13 24.29
N LYS A 150 7.32 -3.52 25.04
CA LYS A 150 7.84 -4.07 26.30
C LYS A 150 6.80 -4.32 27.39
N HIS A 151 5.58 -3.78 27.24
CA HIS A 151 4.46 -3.99 28.16
C HIS A 151 3.39 -4.96 27.63
N LEU A 152 3.65 -5.55 26.44
CA LEU A 152 2.81 -6.53 25.75
C LEU A 152 3.57 -7.87 25.64
N HIS A 153 3.92 -8.47 26.81
CA HIS A 153 4.87 -9.58 26.90
C HIS A 153 4.40 -10.89 26.23
N ARG A 154 3.08 -11.09 26.10
CA ARG A 154 2.50 -12.32 25.52
C ARG A 154 1.89 -12.08 24.13
N THR A 155 2.07 -10.89 23.59
CA THR A 155 1.47 -10.48 22.33
C THR A 155 2.57 -10.36 21.27
N LYS A 156 2.42 -11.03 20.14
CA LYS A 156 3.25 -10.84 18.95
C LYS A 156 2.89 -9.50 18.31
N CYS A 157 3.85 -8.60 18.22
CA CYS A 157 3.65 -7.25 17.65
C CYS A 157 4.32 -7.17 16.29
N ILE A 158 3.55 -6.91 15.25
CA ILE A 158 3.98 -6.88 13.86
C ILE A 158 3.79 -5.46 13.31
N GLY A 159 4.77 -4.95 12.57
CA GLY A 159 4.62 -3.74 11.77
C GLY A 159 4.28 -4.11 10.33
N TRP A 160 3.30 -3.47 9.71
CA TRP A 160 2.98 -3.69 8.30
C TRP A 160 3.15 -2.40 7.51
N LEU A 161 4.24 -2.29 6.74
CA LEU A 161 4.63 -1.07 6.05
C LEU A 161 4.10 -1.08 4.61
N HIS A 162 3.42 -0.01 4.23
CA HIS A 162 2.76 0.12 2.92
C HIS A 162 3.44 1.12 1.96
N ASN A 163 4.44 1.84 2.43
CA ASN A 163 5.21 2.77 1.62
C ASN A 163 6.56 2.14 1.27
N SER A 164 7.05 2.40 0.06
CA SER A 164 8.41 2.00 -0.32
C SER A 164 9.47 2.69 0.57
N TYR A 165 10.64 2.10 0.60
CA TYR A 165 11.79 2.65 1.34
C TYR A 165 12.11 4.08 0.87
N GLU A 166 12.11 4.31 -0.44
CA GLU A 166 12.36 5.61 -1.04
C GLU A 166 11.25 6.61 -0.70
N ALA A 167 9.98 6.17 -0.71
CA ALA A 167 8.86 7.02 -0.32
C ALA A 167 8.93 7.46 1.14
N LEU A 168 9.51 6.66 2.03
CA LEU A 168 9.68 7.02 3.43
C LEU A 168 10.93 7.87 3.68
N PHE A 169 12.04 7.57 3.01
CA PHE A 169 13.38 8.11 3.34
C PHE A 169 14.06 8.85 2.19
N GLY A 170 13.48 8.85 0.99
CA GLY A 170 14.00 9.61 -0.16
C GLY A 170 13.81 11.12 -0.02
N GLU A 171 14.63 11.89 -0.74
CA GLU A 171 14.63 13.37 -0.65
C GLU A 171 13.41 14.01 -1.31
N ASP A 172 12.82 13.38 -2.34
CA ASP A 172 11.76 13.93 -3.17
C ASP A 172 10.35 13.39 -2.86
N SER A 173 10.19 12.62 -1.76
CA SER A 173 8.91 11.99 -1.45
C SER A 173 8.04 12.83 -0.52
N HIS A 174 6.75 12.96 -0.84
CA HIS A 174 5.76 13.63 0.02
C HIS A 174 5.36 12.83 1.27
N TYR A 175 5.60 11.51 1.29
CA TYR A 175 5.43 10.67 2.48
C TYR A 175 6.64 10.70 3.40
N PHE A 176 7.50 11.64 3.20
CA PHE A 176 8.81 11.82 3.71
C PHE A 176 8.86 11.85 5.24
N ILE A 177 9.26 10.76 5.82
CA ILE A 177 9.75 10.71 7.20
C ILE A 177 11.11 11.39 7.26
N GLY A 178 11.87 11.25 6.21
CA GLY A 178 13.14 11.89 5.97
C GLY A 178 14.33 11.04 6.40
N ASP A 179 15.43 11.24 5.69
CA ASP A 179 16.71 10.58 5.98
C ASP A 179 17.12 10.75 7.45
N LYS A 180 16.93 11.94 8.00
CA LYS A 180 17.24 12.27 9.42
C LYS A 180 16.50 11.39 10.44
N ARG A 181 15.36 10.79 10.06
CA ARG A 181 14.58 9.90 10.91
C ARG A 181 14.76 8.42 10.57
N ARG A 182 15.37 8.08 9.43
CA ARG A 182 15.55 6.71 8.93
C ARG A 182 16.09 5.79 10.00
N ARG A 183 17.23 6.16 10.59
CA ARG A 183 17.86 5.37 11.65
C ARG A 183 16.94 5.14 12.85
N HIS A 184 16.21 6.18 13.28
CA HIS A 184 15.27 6.10 14.38
C HIS A 184 14.15 5.07 14.06
N TYR A 185 13.55 5.18 12.89
CA TYR A 185 12.45 4.29 12.50
C TYR A 185 12.91 2.84 12.41
N ILE A 186 14.02 2.56 11.75
CA ILE A 186 14.56 1.20 11.63
C ILE A 186 14.90 0.63 13.01
N TYR A 187 15.47 1.44 13.90
CA TYR A 187 15.74 1.00 15.28
C TYR A 187 14.45 0.69 16.05
N GLN A 188 13.37 1.47 15.86
CA GLN A 188 12.09 1.16 16.49
C GLN A 188 11.46 -0.11 15.88
N PHE A 189 11.48 -0.27 14.58
CA PHE A 189 10.96 -1.46 13.90
C PHE A 189 11.61 -2.76 14.41
N ARG A 190 12.90 -2.75 14.66
CA ARG A 190 13.64 -3.89 15.22
C ARG A 190 13.23 -4.33 16.62
N LYS A 191 12.36 -3.60 17.29
CA LYS A 191 11.79 -3.99 18.60
C LYS A 191 10.53 -4.85 18.46
N LEU A 192 9.93 -4.85 17.29
CA LEU A 192 8.79 -5.69 16.97
C LEU A 192 9.25 -7.14 16.71
N GLU A 193 8.37 -8.10 16.85
CA GLU A 193 8.67 -9.49 16.52
C GLU A 193 8.88 -9.65 15.03
N ASP A 194 8.11 -8.92 14.23
CA ASP A 194 8.26 -8.93 12.78
C ASP A 194 7.86 -7.58 12.15
N VAL A 195 8.33 -7.37 10.92
CA VAL A 195 7.91 -6.24 10.08
C VAL A 195 7.66 -6.74 8.68
N VAL A 196 6.44 -6.59 8.21
CA VAL A 196 6.02 -6.97 6.86
C VAL A 196 6.26 -5.82 5.90
N LEU A 197 6.98 -6.10 4.83
CA LEU A 197 7.19 -5.25 3.66
C LEU A 197 6.49 -5.84 2.44
N LEU A 198 6.29 -5.02 1.41
CA LEU A 198 5.49 -5.39 0.24
C LEU A 198 6.32 -5.88 -0.96
N CYS A 199 7.66 -5.75 -0.91
CA CYS A 199 8.55 -6.22 -1.97
C CYS A 199 9.96 -6.51 -1.45
N ASN A 200 10.69 -7.35 -2.18
CA ASN A 200 12.06 -7.72 -1.85
C ASN A 200 13.04 -6.55 -2.07
N HIS A 201 12.76 -5.66 -3.04
CA HIS A 201 13.56 -4.47 -3.25
C HIS A 201 13.64 -3.63 -1.96
N ASP A 202 12.50 -3.35 -1.32
CA ASP A 202 12.48 -2.62 -0.05
C ASP A 202 13.21 -3.40 1.05
N ALA A 203 13.01 -4.71 1.14
CA ALA A 203 13.67 -5.55 2.13
C ALA A 203 15.20 -5.48 1.99
N ASN A 204 15.71 -5.49 0.77
CA ASN A 204 17.13 -5.32 0.47
C ASN A 204 17.63 -3.93 0.90
N ASN A 205 16.93 -2.85 0.57
CA ASN A 205 17.29 -1.49 0.98
C ASN A 205 17.35 -1.34 2.51
N TYR A 206 16.41 -1.94 3.23
CA TYR A 206 16.44 -1.96 4.69
C TYR A 206 17.62 -2.78 5.22
N HIS A 207 17.91 -3.94 4.62
CA HIS A 207 19.02 -4.81 5.00
C HIS A 207 20.39 -4.15 4.75
N ASP A 208 20.54 -3.49 3.60
CA ASP A 208 21.77 -2.77 3.24
C ASP A 208 22.07 -1.64 4.22
N TYR A 209 21.02 -0.95 4.69
CA TYR A 209 21.16 0.09 5.69
C TYR A 209 21.46 -0.47 7.10
N ASP A 210 20.78 -1.52 7.52
CA ASP A 210 20.99 -2.21 8.81
C ASP A 210 20.88 -3.74 8.63
N PRO A 211 22.00 -4.46 8.47
CA PRO A 211 22.00 -5.92 8.27
C PRO A 211 21.38 -6.73 9.42
N LYS A 212 21.09 -6.10 10.56
CA LYS A 212 20.37 -6.72 11.68
C LYS A 212 18.86 -6.62 11.56
N PHE A 213 18.37 -5.81 10.62
CA PHE A 213 16.95 -5.73 10.32
C PHE A 213 16.57 -6.81 9.29
N LYS A 214 15.68 -7.70 9.67
CA LYS A 214 15.24 -8.85 8.86
C LYS A 214 13.72 -8.81 8.73
N PRO A 215 13.17 -8.02 7.81
CA PRO A 215 11.74 -7.99 7.58
C PRO A 215 11.25 -9.22 6.81
N THR A 216 9.99 -9.55 6.96
CA THR A 216 9.29 -10.54 6.14
C THR A 216 8.67 -9.84 4.93
N VAL A 217 8.74 -10.44 3.75
CA VAL A 217 8.06 -9.92 2.56
C VAL A 217 6.76 -10.69 2.32
N ILE A 218 5.64 -9.98 2.37
CA ILE A 218 4.32 -10.50 2.00
C ILE A 218 3.69 -9.52 1.02
N TYR A 219 3.46 -9.95 -0.20
CA TYR A 219 2.81 -9.12 -1.23
C TYR A 219 1.38 -8.76 -0.85
N ASN A 220 0.89 -7.64 -1.36
CA ASN A 220 -0.53 -7.34 -1.25
C ASN A 220 -1.34 -8.29 -2.14
N PRO A 221 -2.50 -8.77 -1.68
CA PRO A 221 -3.38 -9.59 -2.49
C PRO A 221 -4.09 -8.76 -3.57
N LEU A 222 -4.56 -9.43 -4.61
CA LEU A 222 -5.57 -8.89 -5.51
C LEU A 222 -6.84 -8.56 -4.72
N THR A 223 -7.25 -7.31 -4.76
CA THR A 223 -8.38 -6.80 -3.95
C THR A 223 -9.67 -6.61 -4.76
N LEU A 224 -9.56 -6.62 -6.09
CA LEU A 224 -10.69 -6.54 -7.03
C LEU A 224 -10.79 -7.84 -7.82
N LYS A 225 -11.88 -8.56 -7.65
CA LYS A 225 -12.15 -9.73 -8.52
C LYS A 225 -12.69 -9.22 -9.85
N PRO A 226 -12.06 -9.54 -10.99
CA PRO A 226 -12.57 -9.16 -12.29
C PRO A 226 -13.93 -9.82 -12.52
N ALA A 227 -14.90 -9.04 -12.99
CA ALA A 227 -16.17 -9.59 -13.47
C ALA A 227 -15.97 -10.20 -14.86
N GLU A 228 -15.23 -9.51 -15.71
CA GLU A 228 -14.87 -9.92 -17.06
C GLU A 228 -13.46 -9.43 -17.41
N ALA A 229 -12.73 -10.22 -18.17
CA ALA A 229 -11.46 -9.78 -18.75
C ALA A 229 -11.71 -8.81 -19.92
N SER A 230 -10.73 -7.98 -20.24
CA SER A 230 -10.80 -7.09 -21.40
C SER A 230 -10.90 -7.90 -22.71
N SER A 231 -11.58 -7.34 -23.69
CA SER A 231 -11.65 -7.90 -25.05
C SER A 231 -10.42 -7.57 -25.92
N GLY A 232 -9.62 -6.58 -25.53
CA GLY A 232 -8.43 -6.15 -26.27
C GLY A 232 -8.71 -5.39 -27.57
N THR A 233 -9.90 -4.86 -27.78
CA THR A 233 -10.29 -4.24 -29.08
C THR A 233 -10.69 -2.77 -28.97
N SER A 234 -10.58 -2.19 -27.79
CA SER A 234 -11.19 -0.87 -27.49
C SER A 234 -10.36 0.32 -27.97
N LYS A 235 -9.07 0.12 -28.32
CA LYS A 235 -8.11 1.21 -28.61
C LYS A 235 -8.08 2.27 -27.52
N ARG A 236 -8.06 1.80 -26.25
CA ARG A 236 -8.04 2.66 -25.06
C ARG A 236 -6.88 2.30 -24.15
N PHE A 237 -6.11 3.33 -23.81
CA PHE A 237 -5.21 3.27 -22.66
C PHE A 237 -5.98 3.64 -21.40
N LEU A 238 -5.64 3.02 -20.30
CA LEU A 238 -6.22 3.30 -18.98
C LEU A 238 -5.11 3.63 -17.98
N ALA A 239 -5.31 4.67 -17.19
CA ALA A 239 -4.52 4.97 -16.01
C ALA A 239 -5.45 5.25 -14.82
N VAL A 240 -5.13 4.70 -13.64
CA VAL A 240 -5.97 4.81 -12.43
C VAL A 240 -5.13 5.27 -11.25
N GLY A 241 -5.61 6.28 -10.53
CA GLY A 241 -4.92 6.70 -9.30
C GLY A 241 -5.35 8.04 -8.75
N ARG A 242 -4.87 8.36 -7.55
CA ARG A 242 -5.13 9.65 -6.89
C ARG A 242 -4.34 10.78 -7.56
N PHE A 243 -4.95 11.93 -7.74
CA PHE A 243 -4.32 13.12 -8.31
C PHE A 243 -3.62 13.95 -7.23
N SER A 244 -2.44 13.50 -6.82
CA SER A 244 -1.77 14.14 -5.69
C SER A 244 -0.24 14.09 -5.84
N HIS A 245 0.39 15.24 -5.64
CA HIS A 245 1.84 15.40 -5.56
C HIS A 245 2.64 14.88 -6.77
N LYS A 246 2.04 14.91 -7.96
CA LYS A 246 2.61 14.35 -9.19
C LYS A 246 3.06 12.88 -9.07
N HIS A 247 2.62 12.21 -8.00
CA HIS A 247 3.00 10.84 -7.68
C HIS A 247 2.72 9.89 -8.85
N LYS A 248 1.51 9.94 -9.38
CA LYS A 248 1.07 9.03 -10.46
C LYS A 248 1.58 9.42 -11.85
N GLY A 249 2.28 10.55 -11.99
CA GLY A 249 2.89 10.95 -13.24
C GLY A 249 1.91 11.20 -14.39
N PHE A 250 0.64 11.53 -14.10
CA PHE A 250 -0.35 11.79 -15.16
C PHE A 250 0.01 13.00 -16.01
N ASP A 251 0.78 13.94 -15.47
CA ASP A 251 1.39 15.03 -16.21
C ASP A 251 2.38 14.54 -17.28
N LEU A 252 3.13 13.48 -17.01
CA LEU A 252 4.01 12.82 -17.97
C LEU A 252 3.19 12.07 -19.04
N LEU A 253 2.19 11.31 -18.57
CA LEU A 253 1.34 10.51 -19.44
C LEU A 253 0.55 11.36 -20.44
N ILE A 254 -0.05 12.48 -20.01
CA ILE A 254 -0.77 13.39 -20.89
C ILE A 254 0.16 13.92 -22.00
N LYS A 255 1.37 14.34 -21.66
CA LYS A 255 2.37 14.82 -22.61
C LYS A 255 2.85 13.72 -23.58
N ALA A 256 3.08 12.52 -23.06
CA ALA A 256 3.49 11.38 -23.91
C ALA A 256 2.36 10.97 -24.86
N PHE A 257 1.13 10.87 -24.35
CA PHE A 257 -0.03 10.55 -25.17
C PHE A 257 -0.29 11.60 -26.25
N SER A 258 -0.12 12.91 -25.98
CA SER A 258 -0.28 13.95 -27.00
C SER A 258 0.71 13.81 -28.16
N ARG A 259 1.92 13.29 -27.91
CA ARG A 259 2.91 12.98 -28.98
C ARG A 259 2.49 11.76 -29.77
N PHE A 260 2.12 10.68 -29.08
CA PHE A 260 1.63 9.43 -29.67
C PHE A 260 0.39 9.67 -30.54
N ALA A 261 -0.57 10.46 -30.06
CA ALA A 261 -1.86 10.70 -30.72
C ALA A 261 -1.76 11.41 -32.08
N LYS A 262 -0.62 12.06 -32.39
CA LYS A 262 -0.40 12.70 -33.70
C LYS A 262 -0.49 11.70 -34.86
N ASN A 263 0.03 10.49 -34.65
CA ASN A 263 0.06 9.42 -35.64
C ASN A 263 -1.04 8.37 -35.44
N ASN A 264 -1.68 8.33 -34.25
CA ASN A 264 -2.65 7.30 -33.84
C ASN A 264 -4.00 7.94 -33.50
N LYS A 265 -4.73 8.36 -34.53
CA LYS A 265 -5.96 9.17 -34.39
C LYS A 265 -7.16 8.45 -33.79
N ASP A 266 -7.14 7.14 -33.66
CA ASP A 266 -8.24 6.29 -33.17
C ASP A 266 -8.04 5.76 -31.74
N TRP A 267 -6.90 6.05 -31.11
CA TRP A 267 -6.63 5.69 -29.72
C TRP A 267 -7.05 6.79 -28.75
N ASN A 268 -7.58 6.41 -27.60
CA ASN A 268 -8.00 7.31 -26.52
C ASN A 268 -7.30 6.95 -25.22
N LEU A 269 -7.32 7.90 -24.27
CA LEU A 269 -6.78 7.71 -22.92
C LEU A 269 -7.85 8.05 -21.89
N ASP A 270 -8.14 7.07 -21.02
CA ASP A 270 -8.98 7.26 -19.83
C ASP A 270 -8.11 7.38 -18.59
N ILE A 271 -8.26 8.46 -17.84
CA ILE A 271 -7.61 8.69 -16.55
C ILE A 271 -8.69 8.68 -15.47
N VAL A 272 -8.66 7.70 -14.57
CA VAL A 272 -9.68 7.52 -13.53
C VAL A 272 -9.12 7.91 -12.16
N GLY A 273 -9.75 8.85 -11.50
CA GLY A 273 -9.34 9.28 -10.17
C GLY A 273 -9.82 10.67 -9.80
N GLU A 274 -9.34 11.13 -8.65
CA GLU A 274 -9.63 12.45 -8.11
C GLU A 274 -8.47 12.99 -7.27
N GLY A 275 -8.45 14.28 -7.04
CA GLY A 275 -7.50 14.92 -6.16
C GLY A 275 -7.15 16.36 -6.54
N PRO A 276 -6.29 17.02 -5.76
CA PRO A 276 -6.00 18.45 -5.91
C PRO A 276 -5.35 18.85 -7.23
N GLU A 277 -4.78 17.90 -7.98
CA GLU A 277 -4.08 18.17 -9.24
C GLU A 277 -4.98 18.04 -10.48
N GLU A 278 -6.27 17.76 -10.33
CA GLU A 278 -7.19 17.60 -11.46
C GLU A 278 -7.18 18.83 -12.36
N LYS A 279 -7.17 20.04 -11.77
CA LYS A 279 -7.10 21.29 -12.52
C LYS A 279 -5.85 21.35 -13.42
N LEU A 280 -4.69 20.98 -12.88
CA LEU A 280 -3.43 20.91 -13.65
C LEU A 280 -3.56 19.96 -14.85
N TYR A 281 -4.15 18.78 -14.65
CA TYR A 281 -4.28 17.80 -15.72
C TYR A 281 -5.24 18.27 -16.82
N ARG A 282 -6.36 18.90 -16.46
CA ARG A 282 -7.29 19.52 -17.43
C ARG A 282 -6.64 20.66 -18.22
N GLU A 283 -5.81 21.48 -17.56
CA GLU A 283 -5.04 22.54 -18.22
C GLU A 283 -4.03 21.96 -19.22
N LEU A 284 -3.30 20.88 -18.86
CA LEU A 284 -2.39 20.20 -19.77
C LEU A 284 -3.10 19.54 -20.95
N ILE A 285 -4.27 18.93 -20.74
CA ILE A 285 -5.08 18.33 -21.82
C ILE A 285 -5.46 19.41 -22.84
N LYS A 286 -5.89 20.57 -22.37
CA LYS A 286 -6.25 21.70 -23.21
C LYS A 286 -5.04 22.32 -23.93
N GLU A 287 -3.92 22.49 -23.23
CA GLU A 287 -2.65 23.01 -23.81
C GLU A 287 -2.16 22.17 -25.00
N HIS A 288 -2.47 20.88 -24.99
CA HIS A 288 -2.08 19.94 -26.04
C HIS A 288 -3.19 19.58 -27.04
N ASP A 289 -4.34 20.26 -27.01
CA ASP A 289 -5.52 20.02 -27.88
C ASP A 289 -6.00 18.53 -27.81
N MET A 290 -6.11 17.98 -26.58
CA MET A 290 -6.45 16.57 -26.37
C MET A 290 -7.82 16.35 -25.70
N GLU A 291 -8.69 17.35 -25.62
CA GLU A 291 -9.98 17.27 -24.91
C GLU A 291 -10.93 16.21 -25.46
N GLU A 292 -10.84 15.89 -26.75
CA GLU A 292 -11.65 14.83 -27.38
C GLU A 292 -11.02 13.43 -27.26
N ARG A 293 -9.77 13.35 -26.81
CA ARG A 293 -8.96 12.11 -26.84
C ARG A 293 -8.56 11.63 -25.45
N ILE A 294 -8.49 12.52 -24.47
CA ILE A 294 -8.18 12.21 -23.08
C ILE A 294 -9.40 12.54 -22.24
N THR A 295 -9.93 11.55 -21.53
CA THR A 295 -11.06 11.73 -20.61
C THR A 295 -10.62 11.53 -19.18
N ILE A 296 -10.86 12.53 -18.32
CA ILE A 296 -10.72 12.38 -16.87
C ILE A 296 -12.08 11.96 -16.30
N HIS A 297 -12.09 10.78 -15.68
CA HIS A 297 -13.25 10.25 -14.96
C HIS A 297 -13.06 10.44 -13.45
N PRO A 298 -14.11 10.79 -12.70
CA PRO A 298 -14.03 10.91 -11.25
C PRO A 298 -13.75 9.55 -10.60
N PHE A 299 -13.39 9.58 -9.33
CA PHE A 299 -13.32 8.35 -8.53
C PHE A 299 -14.64 7.55 -8.63
N THR A 300 -14.51 6.23 -8.74
CA THR A 300 -15.65 5.32 -8.81
C THR A 300 -15.38 4.03 -8.06
N ASN A 301 -16.42 3.49 -7.42
CA ASN A 301 -16.37 2.14 -6.83
C ASN A 301 -16.44 1.03 -7.90
N ASN A 302 -16.84 1.37 -9.13
CA ASN A 302 -16.90 0.46 -10.27
C ASN A 302 -15.71 0.63 -11.21
N VAL A 303 -14.50 0.70 -10.67
CA VAL A 303 -13.28 0.83 -11.50
C VAL A 303 -13.05 -0.39 -12.39
N GLN A 304 -13.62 -1.53 -12.06
CA GLN A 304 -13.52 -2.77 -12.84
C GLN A 304 -14.02 -2.60 -14.26
N SER A 305 -15.09 -1.83 -14.48
CA SER A 305 -15.61 -1.55 -15.82
C SER A 305 -14.59 -0.82 -16.72
N PHE A 306 -13.75 0.02 -16.14
CA PHE A 306 -12.67 0.67 -16.89
C PHE A 306 -11.58 -0.31 -17.29
N TYR A 307 -11.15 -1.20 -16.38
CA TYR A 307 -10.20 -2.26 -16.73
C TYR A 307 -10.75 -3.17 -17.84
N SER A 308 -12.01 -3.63 -17.73
CA SER A 308 -12.62 -4.49 -18.76
C SER A 308 -12.78 -3.79 -20.13
N ASN A 309 -12.93 -2.47 -20.16
CA ASN A 309 -13.08 -1.68 -21.38
C ASN A 309 -11.76 -1.09 -21.90
N ALA A 310 -10.64 -1.31 -21.24
CA ALA A 310 -9.33 -0.87 -21.70
C ALA A 310 -8.66 -1.93 -22.57
N GLN A 311 -7.67 -1.53 -23.37
CA GLN A 311 -6.82 -2.43 -24.13
C GLN A 311 -5.42 -2.55 -23.53
N VAL A 312 -4.89 -1.46 -22.96
CA VAL A 312 -3.57 -1.40 -22.34
C VAL A 312 -3.66 -0.54 -21.08
N TYR A 313 -3.04 -1.00 -20.01
CA TYR A 313 -2.91 -0.21 -18.80
C TYR A 313 -1.58 0.55 -18.78
N VAL A 314 -1.56 1.79 -18.27
CA VAL A 314 -0.35 2.61 -18.18
C VAL A 314 -0.12 3.06 -16.74
N LEU A 315 1.03 2.68 -16.17
CA LEU A 315 1.53 3.17 -14.89
C LEU A 315 2.67 4.17 -15.12
N SER A 316 2.38 5.44 -15.07
CA SER A 316 3.38 6.53 -15.19
C SER A 316 3.91 7.04 -13.85
N SER A 317 3.71 6.28 -12.78
CA SER A 317 4.06 6.69 -11.41
C SER A 317 5.55 6.97 -11.24
N ARG A 318 5.87 8.01 -10.48
CA ARG A 318 7.25 8.33 -10.09
C ARG A 318 7.78 7.43 -8.99
N TRP A 319 6.90 6.90 -8.15
CA TRP A 319 7.19 5.87 -7.12
C TRP A 319 5.94 5.08 -6.78
N GLU A 320 6.11 3.87 -6.28
CA GLU A 320 5.04 2.99 -5.79
C GLU A 320 5.48 2.21 -4.56
N GLY A 321 4.57 2.02 -3.62
CA GLY A 321 4.80 1.12 -2.49
C GLY A 321 4.61 -0.35 -2.88
N PHE A 322 3.61 -0.63 -3.72
CA PHE A 322 3.35 -1.96 -4.29
C PHE A 322 2.80 -1.87 -5.71
N GLY A 323 1.86 -0.93 -5.96
CA GLY A 323 1.21 -0.86 -7.27
C GLY A 323 0.04 -1.83 -7.41
N LEU A 324 -0.92 -1.80 -6.49
CA LEU A 324 -2.15 -2.62 -6.57
C LEU A 324 -2.81 -2.57 -7.94
N VAL A 325 -2.78 -1.40 -8.58
CA VAL A 325 -3.33 -1.18 -9.92
C VAL A 325 -2.68 -2.03 -11.01
N LEU A 326 -1.40 -2.44 -10.84
CA LEU A 326 -0.73 -3.37 -11.74
C LEU A 326 -1.35 -4.77 -11.65
N VAL A 327 -1.54 -5.24 -10.41
CA VAL A 327 -2.16 -6.55 -10.15
C VAL A 327 -3.61 -6.56 -10.62
N GLU A 328 -4.33 -5.47 -10.42
CA GLU A 328 -5.71 -5.28 -10.89
C GLU A 328 -5.78 -5.31 -12.42
N ALA A 329 -4.89 -4.60 -13.11
CA ALA A 329 -4.81 -4.59 -14.56
C ALA A 329 -4.47 -5.98 -15.13
N MET A 330 -3.49 -6.67 -14.55
CA MET A 330 -3.13 -8.05 -14.96
C MET A 330 -4.29 -9.02 -14.73
N ALA A 331 -5.04 -8.88 -13.65
CA ALA A 331 -6.21 -9.72 -13.38
C ALA A 331 -7.36 -9.52 -14.39
N HIS A 332 -7.39 -8.37 -15.08
CA HIS A 332 -8.31 -8.12 -16.20
C HIS A 332 -7.70 -8.47 -17.57
N GLY A 333 -6.50 -9.08 -17.59
CA GLY A 333 -5.82 -9.49 -18.82
C GLY A 333 -5.20 -8.34 -19.60
N LEU A 334 -4.88 -7.21 -18.96
CA LEU A 334 -4.32 -6.07 -19.65
C LEU A 334 -2.79 -6.17 -19.78
N PRO A 335 -2.22 -6.01 -20.97
CA PRO A 335 -0.83 -5.62 -21.15
C PRO A 335 -0.53 -4.29 -20.44
N ILE A 336 0.68 -4.14 -19.90
CA ILE A 336 1.03 -3.00 -19.06
C ILE A 336 2.28 -2.28 -19.57
N ILE A 337 2.16 -0.96 -19.73
CA ILE A 337 3.28 -0.03 -19.84
C ILE A 337 3.53 0.53 -18.44
N SER A 338 4.76 0.51 -17.96
CA SER A 338 5.10 0.99 -16.61
C SER A 338 6.41 1.76 -16.58
N SER A 339 6.47 2.80 -15.74
CA SER A 339 7.77 3.31 -15.30
C SER A 339 8.63 2.15 -14.77
N ASP A 340 9.93 2.20 -14.98
CA ASP A 340 10.89 1.14 -14.63
C ASP A 340 11.20 1.06 -13.13
N LEU A 341 10.17 1.24 -12.31
CA LEU A 341 10.28 1.16 -10.86
C LEU A 341 10.70 -0.25 -10.42
N PRO A 342 11.61 -0.39 -9.44
CA PRO A 342 12.00 -1.69 -8.91
C PRO A 342 10.80 -2.54 -8.48
N THR A 343 9.80 -1.94 -7.84
CA THR A 343 8.55 -2.60 -7.42
C THR A 343 7.75 -3.12 -8.64
N SER A 344 7.65 -2.32 -9.72
CA SER A 344 6.97 -2.73 -10.94
C SER A 344 7.68 -3.93 -11.60
N LYS A 345 9.01 -3.89 -11.66
CA LYS A 345 9.83 -5.00 -12.19
C LYS A 345 9.70 -6.26 -11.35
N GLU A 346 9.62 -6.15 -10.03
CA GLU A 346 9.43 -7.30 -9.13
C GLU A 346 8.04 -7.95 -9.30
N ILE A 347 7.00 -7.15 -9.51
CA ILE A 347 5.62 -7.62 -9.68
C ILE A 347 5.43 -8.27 -11.05
N MET A 348 5.92 -7.65 -12.11
CA MET A 348 5.62 -8.04 -13.49
C MET A 348 6.76 -8.82 -14.17
N GLY A 349 8.01 -8.73 -13.70
CA GLY A 349 9.16 -9.34 -14.39
C GLY A 349 9.29 -8.85 -15.83
N ASP A 350 9.60 -9.74 -16.75
CA ASP A 350 9.79 -9.42 -18.18
C ASP A 350 8.46 -9.20 -18.96
N PHE A 351 7.32 -9.37 -18.28
CA PHE A 351 6.00 -9.12 -18.88
C PHE A 351 5.77 -7.64 -19.18
N GLY A 352 6.23 -6.74 -18.30
CA GLY A 352 6.00 -5.30 -18.39
C GLY A 352 6.76 -4.66 -19.56
N MET A 353 6.11 -3.72 -20.24
CA MET A 353 6.76 -2.80 -21.17
C MET A 353 7.25 -1.58 -20.38
N TYR A 354 8.57 -1.54 -20.10
CA TYR A 354 9.13 -0.51 -19.23
C TYR A 354 9.66 0.69 -20.03
N PHE A 355 9.53 1.87 -19.41
CA PHE A 355 10.18 3.12 -19.84
C PHE A 355 10.90 3.75 -18.65
N GLU A 356 11.96 4.50 -18.90
CA GLU A 356 12.73 5.22 -17.89
C GLU A 356 11.84 6.21 -17.13
N ASN A 357 11.85 6.14 -15.80
CA ASN A 357 10.99 6.97 -14.95
C ASN A 357 11.18 8.47 -15.23
N GLY A 358 10.12 9.13 -15.66
CA GLY A 358 10.11 10.55 -16.03
C GLY A 358 10.40 10.83 -17.51
N ASN A 359 10.79 9.83 -18.30
CA ASN A 359 11.10 9.97 -19.73
C ASN A 359 9.82 9.96 -20.59
N ILE A 360 9.39 11.14 -21.02
CA ILE A 360 8.16 11.34 -21.82
C ILE A 360 8.31 10.76 -23.22
N GLU A 361 9.50 10.87 -23.81
CA GLU A 361 9.81 10.39 -25.16
C GLU A 361 9.71 8.86 -25.23
N GLU A 362 10.32 8.19 -24.26
CA GLU A 362 10.28 6.73 -24.19
C GLU A 362 8.90 6.21 -23.86
N LEU A 363 8.15 6.90 -22.97
CA LEU A 363 6.74 6.57 -22.72
C LEU A 363 5.91 6.67 -24.01
N ALA A 364 6.09 7.72 -24.82
CA ALA A 364 5.38 7.84 -26.10
C ALA A 364 5.74 6.71 -27.07
N GLN A 365 7.00 6.27 -27.10
CA GLN A 365 7.44 5.11 -27.90
C GLN A 365 6.78 3.81 -27.38
N LYS A 366 6.69 3.60 -26.07
CA LYS A 366 6.01 2.43 -25.50
C LYS A 366 4.50 2.42 -25.76
N LEU A 367 3.86 3.57 -25.83
CA LEU A 367 2.47 3.68 -26.27
C LEU A 367 2.34 3.20 -27.75
N GLU A 368 3.27 3.57 -28.62
CA GLU A 368 3.30 3.10 -30.02
C GLU A 368 3.56 1.59 -30.11
N GLU A 369 4.59 1.09 -29.42
CA GLU A 369 4.91 -0.35 -29.39
C GLU A 369 3.69 -1.18 -28.94
N ALA A 370 2.93 -0.69 -27.94
CA ALA A 370 1.77 -1.39 -27.41
C ALA A 370 0.61 -1.55 -28.41
N THR A 371 0.58 -0.77 -29.50
CA THR A 371 -0.45 -0.91 -30.53
C THR A 371 -0.18 -2.11 -31.48
N HIS A 372 1.04 -2.64 -31.46
CA HIS A 372 1.52 -3.69 -32.35
C HIS A 372 1.78 -5.05 -31.67
N ILE A 373 1.53 -5.17 -30.35
CA ILE A 373 1.75 -6.41 -29.61
C ILE A 373 0.72 -7.48 -29.98
N ASP A 374 1.09 -8.75 -29.80
CA ASP A 374 0.12 -9.84 -29.72
C ASP A 374 -0.65 -9.73 -28.41
N TRP A 375 -1.79 -9.03 -28.47
CA TRP A 375 -2.60 -8.74 -27.29
C TRP A 375 -3.09 -10.01 -26.61
N GLN A 376 -3.48 -11.05 -27.38
CA GLN A 376 -4.02 -12.29 -26.79
C GLN A 376 -2.96 -13.06 -26.01
N ALA A 377 -1.73 -13.15 -26.57
CA ALA A 377 -0.61 -13.76 -25.86
C ALA A 377 -0.28 -12.99 -24.58
N LYS A 378 -0.20 -11.65 -24.65
CA LYS A 378 0.07 -10.81 -23.49
C LYS A 378 -1.05 -10.85 -22.46
N SER A 379 -2.30 -10.91 -22.87
CA SER A 379 -3.44 -11.04 -21.96
C SER A 379 -3.39 -12.36 -21.16
N LYS A 380 -3.08 -13.46 -21.83
CA LYS A 380 -2.92 -14.76 -21.16
C LYS A 380 -1.75 -14.75 -20.15
N GLU A 381 -0.64 -14.13 -20.50
CA GLU A 381 0.52 -13.97 -19.63
C GLU A 381 0.16 -13.13 -18.39
N ALA A 382 -0.54 -11.99 -18.58
CA ALA A 382 -1.04 -11.14 -17.49
C ALA A 382 -1.88 -11.91 -16.50
N LEU A 383 -2.89 -12.65 -16.98
CA LEU A 383 -3.78 -13.45 -16.15
C LEU A 383 -3.03 -14.51 -15.34
N ASN A 384 -2.00 -15.12 -15.93
CA ASN A 384 -1.18 -16.12 -15.24
C ASN A 384 -0.35 -15.48 -14.10
N ILE A 385 0.26 -14.32 -14.36
CA ILE A 385 1.04 -13.60 -13.34
C ILE A 385 0.15 -13.13 -12.19
N ALA A 386 -1.07 -12.65 -12.49
CA ALA A 386 -2.02 -12.18 -11.48
C ALA A 386 -2.38 -13.26 -10.45
N GLN A 387 -2.33 -14.56 -10.80
CA GLN A 387 -2.62 -15.67 -9.88
C GLN A 387 -1.67 -15.71 -8.68
N ARG A 388 -0.45 -15.19 -8.79
CA ARG A 388 0.51 -15.12 -7.68
C ARG A 388 -0.04 -14.28 -6.52
N PHE A 389 -0.92 -13.34 -6.82
CA PHE A 389 -1.52 -12.39 -5.87
C PHE A 389 -2.93 -12.79 -5.43
N ASP A 390 -3.37 -14.02 -5.75
CA ASP A 390 -4.65 -14.53 -5.21
C ASP A 390 -4.61 -14.50 -3.70
N ILE A 391 -5.70 -14.06 -3.09
CA ILE A 391 -5.82 -13.97 -1.64
C ILE A 391 -5.52 -15.29 -0.93
N LYS A 392 -5.83 -16.43 -1.56
CA LYS A 392 -5.55 -17.76 -1.00
C LYS A 392 -4.05 -17.99 -0.80
N ASN A 393 -3.21 -17.50 -1.71
CA ASN A 393 -1.76 -17.65 -1.62
C ASN A 393 -1.15 -16.67 -0.60
N ILE A 394 -1.71 -15.47 -0.52
CA ILE A 394 -1.22 -14.42 0.38
C ILE A 394 -1.64 -14.68 1.82
N ILE A 395 -2.86 -15.17 2.05
CA ILE A 395 -3.36 -15.38 3.40
C ILE A 395 -2.63 -16.51 4.14
N GLU A 396 -2.15 -17.53 3.44
CA GLU A 396 -1.35 -18.60 4.07
C GLU A 396 -0.04 -18.04 4.65
N GLN A 397 0.64 -17.11 3.94
CA GLN A 397 1.84 -16.44 4.46
C GLN A 397 1.53 -15.61 5.72
N TRP A 398 0.36 -14.96 5.77
CA TRP A 398 -0.08 -14.27 6.97
C TRP A 398 -0.39 -15.23 8.12
N LYS A 399 -1.02 -16.38 7.85
CA LYS A 399 -1.28 -17.41 8.86
C LYS A 399 0.01 -17.95 9.46
N GLU A 400 0.99 -18.29 8.62
CA GLU A 400 2.33 -18.70 9.08
C GLU A 400 3.00 -17.61 9.93
N LEU A 401 2.90 -16.36 9.51
CA LEU A 401 3.51 -15.25 10.23
C LEU A 401 2.85 -15.02 11.60
N ILE A 402 1.55 -15.18 11.75
CA ILE A 402 0.85 -14.98 13.02
C ILE A 402 0.92 -16.17 13.97
N GLU A 403 1.32 -17.34 13.53
CA GLU A 403 1.60 -18.50 14.40
C GLU A 403 2.78 -18.26 15.32
#